data_eaa15b5f990d361a709a81e426641c1e
#
_entry.id   eaa15b5f990d361a709a81e426641c1e
#
_cell.length_a   1.000
_cell.length_b   1.000
_cell.length_c   1.000
_cell.angle_alpha   90.00
_cell.angle_beta   90.00
_cell.angle_gamma   90.00
#
_symmetry.space_group_name_H-M   'P 1'
#
loop_
_entity.id
_entity.type
_entity.pdbx_description
1 polymer ?
#
loop_
_entity_poly.entity_id
_entity_poly.type
_entity_poly.pdbx_seq_one_letter_code
_entity_poly.pdbx_strand_id
1 'polypeptide(L)'
;LFYKKDRIEVPIHRIYNRVIFDELIARKDLRTDFHLTEEVDVEWAGHPNWFYYISKYTMPFLKSDSVPECKFLHEYSTLPSDLTQYVLKPLFSFSGSGVIFDVTENDILVIPEGERKNYLLQRKVHYQPVVQAPDGLVKTEIRLLFLWDEGEAQPKLITNLARLSRGDMIGVKYNKDKTWVG
;
A
#
# COMPACT_ATOMS: atom_id res chain seq x y z
N LEU A 1 -22.48 -4.12 18.48
CA LEU A 1 -21.21 -3.64 19.06
C LEU A 1 -21.47 -2.40 19.92
N PHE A 2 -20.78 -2.29 21.09
CA PHE A 2 -20.97 -1.20 22.05
C PHE A 2 -19.63 -0.68 22.53
N TYR A 3 -19.56 0.59 22.92
CA TYR A 3 -18.46 1.10 23.72
C TYR A 3 -18.97 1.55 25.11
N LYS A 4 -18.11 1.46 26.11
CA LYS A 4 -18.43 1.88 27.47
C LYS A 4 -18.03 3.34 27.69
N LYS A 5 -19.02 4.15 28.14
CA LYS A 5 -18.82 5.53 28.58
C LYS A 5 -19.50 5.71 29.94
N ASP A 6 -18.73 6.08 30.95
CA ASP A 6 -19.24 6.31 32.32
C ASP A 6 -20.10 5.14 32.89
N ARG A 7 -19.66 3.89 32.61
CA ARG A 7 -20.35 2.62 32.92
C ARG A 7 -21.65 2.37 32.13
N ILE A 8 -21.96 3.19 31.14
CA ILE A 8 -23.12 3.01 30.26
C ILE A 8 -22.62 2.39 28.95
N GLU A 9 -23.33 1.38 28.46
CA GLU A 9 -23.09 0.80 27.14
C GLU A 9 -23.80 1.64 26.08
N VAL A 10 -23.02 2.16 25.11
CA VAL A 10 -23.53 2.98 24.03
C VAL A 10 -23.34 2.20 22.73
N PRO A 11 -24.42 1.98 21.94
CA PRO A 11 -24.32 1.22 20.70
C PRO A 11 -23.47 1.97 19.66
N ILE A 12 -22.68 1.19 18.90
CA ILE A 12 -21.92 1.68 17.76
C ILE A 12 -22.71 1.29 16.51
N HIS A 13 -23.20 2.28 15.77
CA HIS A 13 -23.96 2.09 14.53
C HIS A 13 -23.07 2.14 13.28
N ARG A 14 -21.98 2.91 13.33
CA ARG A 14 -21.08 3.10 12.18
C ARG A 14 -19.63 3.13 12.63
N ILE A 15 -18.75 2.48 11.85
CA ILE A 15 -17.30 2.50 12.07
C ILE A 15 -16.60 3.05 10.82
N TYR A 16 -15.82 4.12 11.01
CA TYR A 16 -14.87 4.60 10.01
C TYR A 16 -13.53 3.89 10.23
N ASN A 17 -13.29 2.86 9.42
CA ASN A 17 -12.10 2.04 9.57
C ASN A 17 -10.85 2.73 8.98
N ARG A 18 -9.87 3.01 9.84
CA ARG A 18 -8.55 3.56 9.49
C ARG A 18 -7.41 2.69 10.02
N VAL A 19 -7.72 1.45 10.39
CA VAL A 19 -6.74 0.52 10.96
C VAL A 19 -5.78 0.05 9.88
N ILE A 20 -4.50 0.07 10.22
CA ILE A 20 -3.43 -0.56 9.46
C ILE A 20 -3.24 -1.96 10.03
N PHE A 21 -3.63 -2.99 9.29
CA PHE A 21 -3.75 -4.35 9.83
C PHE A 21 -2.42 -5.00 10.20
N ASP A 22 -1.36 -4.77 9.45
CA ASP A 22 -0.02 -5.27 9.78
C ASP A 22 0.51 -4.62 11.07
N GLU A 23 0.24 -3.34 11.30
CA GLU A 23 0.57 -2.68 12.56
C GLU A 23 -0.28 -3.23 13.72
N LEU A 24 -1.58 -3.47 13.50
CA LEU A 24 -2.46 -4.06 14.51
C LEU A 24 -1.98 -5.47 14.91
N ILE A 25 -1.63 -6.31 13.93
CA ILE A 25 -1.14 -7.67 14.16
C ILE A 25 0.19 -7.65 14.93
N ALA A 26 1.05 -6.65 14.70
CA ALA A 26 2.31 -6.48 15.40
C ALA A 26 2.13 -6.07 16.88
N ARG A 27 1.01 -5.45 17.23
CA ARG A 27 0.70 -4.94 18.58
C ARG A 27 0.14 -6.06 19.47
N LYS A 28 1.04 -6.92 19.97
CA LYS A 28 0.68 -8.04 20.90
C LYS A 28 0.24 -7.57 22.28
N ASP A 29 0.47 -6.32 22.62
CA ASP A 29 0.08 -5.66 23.86
C ASP A 29 -1.39 -5.19 23.88
N LEU A 30 -2.01 -5.08 22.70
CA LEU A 30 -3.42 -4.67 22.61
C LEU A 30 -4.34 -5.84 22.94
N ARG A 31 -5.24 -5.58 23.89
CA ARG A 31 -6.39 -6.47 24.16
C ARG A 31 -7.61 -5.85 23.49
N THR A 32 -8.27 -6.65 22.68
CA THR A 32 -9.52 -6.26 22.02
C THR A 32 -10.63 -7.20 22.43
N ASP A 33 -11.79 -6.65 22.75
CA ASP A 33 -12.98 -7.43 23.11
C ASP A 33 -13.72 -7.95 21.87
N PHE A 34 -13.33 -7.48 20.67
CA PHE A 34 -13.80 -8.03 19.39
C PHE A 34 -12.68 -7.98 18.36
N HIS A 35 -12.79 -8.78 17.31
CA HIS A 35 -11.84 -8.78 16.19
C HIS A 35 -12.50 -8.27 14.93
N LEU A 36 -11.75 -7.52 14.11
CA LEU A 36 -12.25 -6.96 12.84
C LEU A 36 -12.63 -8.04 11.79
N THR A 37 -12.36 -9.30 12.09
CA THR A 37 -12.78 -10.47 11.29
C THR A 37 -14.13 -11.03 11.74
N GLU A 38 -14.69 -10.54 12.86
CA GLU A 38 -15.99 -10.96 13.35
C GLU A 38 -17.11 -10.26 12.58
N GLU A 39 -18.20 -10.97 12.39
CA GLU A 39 -19.40 -10.41 11.81
C GLU A 39 -20.15 -9.61 12.87
N VAL A 40 -20.27 -8.31 12.67
CA VAL A 40 -20.93 -7.40 13.61
C VAL A 40 -21.94 -6.52 12.87
N ASP A 41 -23.07 -6.26 13.55
CA ASP A 41 -24.13 -5.38 13.04
C ASP A 41 -23.72 -3.91 13.19
N VAL A 42 -22.95 -3.42 12.21
CA VAL A 42 -22.52 -2.03 12.09
C VAL A 42 -22.41 -1.64 10.62
N GLU A 43 -22.62 -0.37 10.34
CA GLU A 43 -22.32 0.20 9.02
C GLU A 43 -20.82 0.51 8.92
N TRP A 44 -20.16 -0.06 7.93
CA TRP A 44 -18.74 0.18 7.70
C TRP A 44 -18.50 1.31 6.71
N ALA A 45 -17.78 2.34 7.13
CA ALA A 45 -17.15 3.28 6.23
C ALA A 45 -15.69 2.81 6.00
N GLY A 46 -15.49 2.06 4.91
CA GLY A 46 -14.29 1.27 4.68
C GLY A 46 -14.34 -0.09 5.40
N HIS A 47 -15.07 -1.06 4.81
CA HIS A 47 -15.13 -2.43 5.35
C HIS A 47 -13.72 -3.02 5.48
N PRO A 48 -13.40 -3.79 6.54
CA PRO A 48 -12.08 -4.41 6.71
C PRO A 48 -11.59 -5.19 5.49
N ASN A 49 -12.46 -5.91 4.79
CA ASN A 49 -12.12 -6.66 3.58
C ASN A 49 -11.67 -5.79 2.39
N TRP A 50 -11.95 -4.48 2.42
CA TRP A 50 -11.43 -3.55 1.40
C TRP A 50 -9.91 -3.43 1.43
N PHE A 51 -9.28 -3.89 2.51
CA PHE A 51 -7.83 -3.96 2.58
C PHE A 51 -7.20 -4.73 1.41
N TYR A 52 -7.86 -5.78 0.93
CA TYR A 52 -7.41 -6.50 -0.27
C TYR A 52 -7.42 -5.62 -1.51
N TYR A 53 -8.48 -4.82 -1.70
CA TYR A 53 -8.60 -3.92 -2.87
C TYR A 53 -7.58 -2.78 -2.85
N ILE A 54 -7.26 -2.24 -1.69
CA ILE A 54 -6.33 -1.11 -1.54
C ILE A 54 -4.88 -1.54 -1.32
N SER A 55 -4.62 -2.82 -1.13
CA SER A 55 -3.28 -3.39 -0.95
C SER A 55 -2.60 -3.66 -2.30
N LYS A 56 -1.34 -4.09 -2.23
CA LYS A 56 -0.59 -4.53 -3.42
C LYS A 56 -1.16 -5.81 -4.05
N TYR A 57 -2.05 -6.52 -3.35
CA TYR A 57 -2.73 -7.71 -3.87
C TYR A 57 -3.48 -7.45 -5.17
N THR A 58 -4.03 -6.25 -5.36
CA THR A 58 -4.76 -5.87 -6.58
C THR A 58 -3.86 -5.67 -7.80
N MET A 59 -2.58 -5.35 -7.59
CA MET A 59 -1.68 -4.93 -8.68
C MET A 59 -1.54 -5.95 -9.81
N PRO A 60 -1.41 -7.27 -9.59
CA PRO A 60 -1.28 -8.25 -10.67
C PRO A 60 -2.52 -8.36 -11.57
N PHE A 61 -3.68 -7.92 -11.10
CA PHE A 61 -4.94 -7.94 -11.87
C PHE A 61 -5.13 -6.71 -12.76
N LEU A 62 -4.36 -5.64 -12.54
CA LEU A 62 -4.44 -4.44 -13.34
C LEU A 62 -3.69 -4.65 -14.66
N LYS A 63 -4.39 -4.47 -15.78
CA LYS A 63 -3.85 -4.62 -17.13
C LYS A 63 -4.06 -3.33 -17.91
N SER A 64 -2.98 -2.61 -18.15
CA SER A 64 -2.95 -1.38 -18.95
C SER A 64 -1.51 -1.06 -19.32
N ASP A 65 -1.29 -0.38 -20.44
CA ASP A 65 0.03 0.09 -20.86
C ASP A 65 0.65 1.08 -19.86
N SER A 66 -0.18 1.70 -19.02
CA SER A 66 0.25 2.62 -17.96
C SER A 66 0.55 1.93 -16.62
N VAL A 67 0.32 0.62 -16.53
CA VAL A 67 0.55 -0.14 -15.29
C VAL A 67 1.78 -1.03 -15.48
N PRO A 68 2.80 -0.91 -14.62
CA PRO A 68 3.97 -1.77 -14.69
C PRO A 68 3.58 -3.24 -14.56
N GLU A 69 4.20 -4.10 -15.36
CA GLU A 69 4.02 -5.54 -15.26
C GLU A 69 4.24 -5.99 -13.81
N CYS A 70 3.29 -6.76 -13.31
CA CYS A 70 3.28 -7.24 -11.94
C CYS A 70 2.71 -8.64 -11.88
N LYS A 71 3.36 -9.53 -11.13
CA LYS A 71 2.95 -10.93 -10.97
C LYS A 71 3.24 -11.41 -9.56
N PHE A 72 2.40 -12.28 -9.01
CA PHE A 72 2.69 -12.92 -7.73
C PHE A 72 3.94 -13.79 -7.82
N LEU A 73 4.75 -13.78 -6.77
CA LEU A 73 6.03 -14.49 -6.76
C LEU A 73 5.86 -16.00 -6.91
N HIS A 74 4.81 -16.59 -6.34
CA HIS A 74 4.54 -18.03 -6.44
C HIS A 74 4.09 -18.50 -7.85
N GLU A 75 3.72 -17.56 -8.73
CA GLU A 75 3.30 -17.89 -10.10
C GLU A 75 4.46 -17.98 -11.10
N TYR A 76 5.68 -17.67 -10.65
CA TYR A 76 6.86 -17.81 -11.49
C TYR A 76 7.38 -19.26 -11.46
N SER A 77 7.22 -19.99 -12.58
CA SER A 77 7.89 -21.26 -12.80
C SER A 77 9.39 -21.09 -13.06
N THR A 78 9.76 -19.95 -13.66
CA THR A 78 11.14 -19.52 -13.89
C THR A 78 11.21 -18.04 -13.62
N LEU A 79 12.18 -17.63 -12.79
CA LEU A 79 12.41 -16.23 -12.47
C LEU A 79 12.92 -15.46 -13.69
N PRO A 80 12.62 -14.14 -13.80
CA PRO A 80 13.24 -13.29 -14.81
C PRO A 80 14.76 -13.34 -14.74
N SER A 81 15.43 -13.37 -15.89
CA SER A 81 16.90 -13.40 -15.98
C SER A 81 17.55 -12.11 -15.46
N ASP A 82 16.86 -10.99 -15.52
CA ASP A 82 17.31 -9.70 -15.01
C ASP A 82 16.43 -9.22 -13.86
N LEU A 83 16.66 -9.76 -12.67
CA LEU A 83 15.95 -9.41 -11.45
C LEU A 83 16.20 -7.95 -11.03
N THR A 84 17.29 -7.33 -11.49
CA THR A 84 17.60 -5.92 -11.18
C THR A 84 16.57 -4.95 -11.78
N GLN A 85 15.82 -5.37 -12.80
CA GLN A 85 14.72 -4.62 -13.39
C GLN A 85 13.39 -4.79 -12.64
N TYR A 86 13.40 -5.46 -11.50
CA TYR A 86 12.20 -5.71 -10.71
C TYR A 86 12.33 -5.16 -9.30
N VAL A 87 11.17 -5.02 -8.67
CA VAL A 87 11.02 -4.68 -7.26
C VAL A 87 10.25 -5.81 -6.60
N LEU A 88 10.82 -6.38 -5.55
CA LEU A 88 10.15 -7.39 -4.72
C LEU A 88 9.37 -6.70 -3.61
N LYS A 89 8.08 -7.00 -3.48
CA LYS A 89 7.19 -6.34 -2.54
C LYS A 89 6.36 -7.34 -1.74
N PRO A 90 6.34 -7.25 -0.42
CA PRO A 90 5.31 -7.92 0.38
C PRO A 90 3.93 -7.35 0.06
N LEU A 91 2.90 -8.20 -0.02
CA LEU A 91 1.54 -7.76 -0.38
C LEU A 91 0.94 -6.79 0.63
N PHE A 92 1.06 -7.12 1.91
CA PHE A 92 0.35 -6.46 3.00
C PHE A 92 1.29 -5.65 3.89
N SER A 93 2.12 -4.79 3.27
CA SER A 93 3.02 -3.90 3.99
C SER A 93 2.78 -2.44 3.63
N PHE A 94 3.05 -1.53 4.57
CA PHE A 94 2.85 -0.09 4.43
C PHE A 94 4.17 0.69 4.35
N SER A 95 4.08 1.89 3.80
CA SER A 95 5.21 2.85 3.75
C SER A 95 6.52 2.31 3.18
N GLY A 96 6.43 1.32 2.28
CA GLY A 96 7.62 0.71 1.66
C GLY A 96 8.36 -0.28 2.56
N SER A 97 7.76 -0.71 3.68
CA SER A 97 8.34 -1.74 4.54
C SER A 97 8.52 -3.04 3.75
N GLY A 98 9.72 -3.65 3.85
CA GLY A 98 10.05 -4.92 3.20
C GLY A 98 10.16 -4.86 1.67
N VAL A 99 10.14 -3.68 1.06
CA VAL A 99 10.33 -3.52 -0.39
C VAL A 99 11.83 -3.58 -0.72
N ILE A 100 12.20 -4.45 -1.65
CA ILE A 100 13.57 -4.62 -2.14
C ILE A 100 13.64 -4.12 -3.58
N PHE A 101 14.52 -3.16 -3.85
CA PHE A 101 14.67 -2.52 -5.17
C PHE A 101 15.69 -3.21 -6.08
N ASP A 102 16.78 -3.67 -5.53
CA ASP A 102 17.83 -4.36 -6.29
C ASP A 102 17.76 -5.86 -5.95
N VAL A 103 16.74 -6.49 -6.53
CA VAL A 103 16.38 -7.88 -6.23
C VAL A 103 17.47 -8.82 -6.73
N THR A 104 17.90 -9.73 -5.87
CA THR A 104 18.79 -10.83 -6.18
C THR A 104 18.05 -12.17 -6.06
N GLU A 105 18.61 -13.24 -6.63
CA GLU A 105 18.07 -14.58 -6.43
C GLU A 105 18.01 -14.96 -4.95
N ASN A 106 19.02 -14.55 -4.17
CA ASN A 106 19.08 -14.84 -2.74
C ASN A 106 17.91 -14.22 -1.97
N ASP A 107 17.47 -13.00 -2.34
CA ASP A 107 16.33 -12.35 -1.71
C ASP A 107 15.03 -13.16 -1.90
N ILE A 108 14.94 -13.90 -3.00
CA ILE A 108 13.82 -14.79 -3.30
C ILE A 108 13.98 -16.14 -2.64
N LEU A 109 15.20 -16.71 -2.64
CA LEU A 109 15.46 -18.03 -2.09
C LEU A 109 15.25 -18.10 -0.56
N VAL A 110 15.52 -17.01 0.15
CA VAL A 110 15.28 -16.93 1.61
C VAL A 110 13.80 -16.91 1.97
N ILE A 111 12.91 -16.64 1.00
CA ILE A 111 11.46 -16.69 1.21
C ILE A 111 10.99 -18.15 1.09
N PRO A 112 10.44 -18.75 2.17
CA PRO A 112 9.89 -20.09 2.10
C PRO A 112 8.86 -20.21 0.97
N GLU A 113 8.84 -21.34 0.27
CA GLU A 113 7.97 -21.54 -0.89
C GLU A 113 6.49 -21.27 -0.57
N GLY A 114 6.01 -21.74 0.57
CA GLY A 114 4.65 -21.51 1.03
C GLY A 114 4.31 -20.03 1.32
N GLU A 115 5.33 -19.18 1.54
CA GLU A 115 5.18 -17.74 1.80
C GLU A 115 5.29 -16.89 0.52
N ARG A 116 5.76 -17.44 -0.60
CA ARG A 116 5.90 -16.71 -1.87
C ARG A 116 4.59 -16.15 -2.40
N LYS A 117 3.46 -16.73 -2.01
CA LYS A 117 2.11 -16.21 -2.30
C LYS A 117 1.83 -14.83 -1.68
N ASN A 118 2.60 -14.44 -0.66
CA ASN A 118 2.49 -13.16 0.03
C ASN A 118 3.40 -12.07 -0.55
N TYR A 119 4.04 -12.34 -1.69
CA TYR A 119 4.95 -11.43 -2.37
C TYR A 119 4.60 -11.28 -3.84
N LEU A 120 5.00 -10.16 -4.41
CA LEU A 120 4.95 -9.93 -5.85
C LEU A 120 6.28 -9.37 -6.37
N LEU A 121 6.58 -9.66 -7.64
CA LEU A 121 7.58 -8.97 -8.43
C LEU A 121 6.88 -8.00 -9.36
N GLN A 122 7.31 -6.75 -9.33
CA GLN A 122 6.84 -5.68 -10.20
C GLN A 122 8.00 -5.13 -11.01
N ARG A 123 7.80 -4.92 -12.30
CA ARG A 123 8.78 -4.23 -13.13
C ARG A 123 9.04 -2.83 -12.59
N LYS A 124 10.31 -2.42 -12.51
CA LYS A 124 10.70 -1.09 -12.03
C LYS A 124 10.11 0.02 -12.91
N VAL A 125 9.65 1.06 -12.25
CA VAL A 125 9.34 2.33 -12.89
C VAL A 125 10.54 3.25 -12.69
N HIS A 126 11.13 3.68 -13.79
CA HIS A 126 12.25 4.61 -13.76
C HIS A 126 11.73 6.05 -13.79
N TYR A 127 11.62 6.65 -12.62
CA TYR A 127 11.22 8.06 -12.50
C TYR A 127 12.31 8.99 -13.04
N GLN A 128 11.95 9.85 -13.97
CA GLN A 128 12.85 10.90 -14.44
C GLN A 128 12.78 12.11 -13.51
N PRO A 129 13.92 12.71 -13.13
CA PRO A 129 13.94 13.94 -12.37
C PRO A 129 13.66 15.13 -13.31
N VAL A 130 12.43 15.64 -13.29
CA VAL A 130 11.94 16.64 -14.26
C VAL A 130 11.53 17.96 -13.63
N VAL A 131 11.37 18.03 -12.31
CA VAL A 131 10.96 19.24 -11.60
C VAL A 131 12.16 19.90 -10.96
N GLN A 132 12.35 21.20 -11.21
CA GLN A 132 13.40 21.99 -10.59
C GLN A 132 13.01 22.33 -9.14
N ALA A 133 13.77 21.84 -8.19
CA ALA A 133 13.73 22.23 -6.78
C ALA A 133 14.90 23.17 -6.47
N PRO A 134 14.91 23.86 -5.31
CA PRO A 134 15.99 24.80 -4.95
C PRO A 134 17.39 24.20 -5.00
N ASP A 135 17.52 22.92 -4.75
CA ASP A 135 18.79 22.20 -4.69
C ASP A 135 18.99 21.19 -5.85
N GLY A 136 18.23 21.34 -6.97
CA GLY A 136 18.36 20.60 -8.24
C GLY A 136 17.11 19.83 -8.65
N LEU A 137 17.21 19.02 -9.71
CA LEU A 137 16.09 18.28 -10.27
C LEU A 137 15.62 17.16 -9.35
N VAL A 138 14.31 16.98 -9.27
CA VAL A 138 13.63 15.95 -8.46
C VAL A 138 12.64 15.14 -9.27
N LYS A 139 12.45 13.89 -8.83
CA LYS A 139 11.41 12.99 -9.31
C LYS A 139 10.05 13.41 -8.76
N THR A 140 8.98 13.17 -9.51
CA THR A 140 7.63 13.54 -9.13
C THR A 140 6.67 12.38 -9.28
N GLU A 141 5.83 12.17 -8.27
CA GLU A 141 4.64 11.32 -8.30
C GLU A 141 3.40 12.21 -8.21
N ILE A 142 2.46 12.05 -9.12
CA ILE A 142 1.18 12.75 -9.06
C ILE A 142 0.11 11.75 -8.61
N ARG A 143 -0.61 12.10 -7.54
CA ARG A 143 -1.76 11.35 -7.05
C ARG A 143 -3.02 12.05 -7.44
N LEU A 144 -3.90 11.34 -8.14
CA LEU A 144 -5.24 11.79 -8.46
C LEU A 144 -6.19 11.27 -7.38
N LEU A 145 -6.95 12.16 -6.76
CA LEU A 145 -7.87 11.84 -5.68
C LEU A 145 -9.31 11.95 -6.19
N PHE A 146 -10.01 10.84 -6.11
CA PHE A 146 -11.37 10.71 -6.58
C PHE A 146 -12.32 10.51 -5.40
N LEU A 147 -13.54 11.01 -5.53
CA LEU A 147 -14.69 10.60 -4.74
C LEU A 147 -15.66 9.82 -5.63
N TRP A 148 -16.24 8.78 -5.05
CA TRP A 148 -17.26 7.98 -5.72
C TRP A 148 -18.46 7.87 -4.82
N ASP A 149 -19.48 8.66 -5.10
CA ASP A 149 -20.71 8.67 -4.35
C ASP A 149 -21.54 7.42 -4.69
N GLU A 150 -22.29 6.93 -3.72
CA GLU A 150 -23.21 5.81 -3.91
C GLU A 150 -24.26 6.16 -4.97
N GLY A 151 -24.45 5.26 -5.94
CA GLY A 151 -25.36 5.47 -7.07
C GLY A 151 -24.77 6.22 -8.28
N GLU A 152 -23.58 6.78 -8.17
CA GLU A 152 -22.89 7.37 -9.32
C GLU A 152 -22.24 6.30 -10.21
N ALA A 153 -22.35 6.48 -11.53
CA ALA A 153 -21.77 5.52 -12.51
C ALA A 153 -20.24 5.58 -12.57
N GLN A 154 -19.63 6.69 -12.18
CA GLN A 154 -18.20 6.93 -12.28
C GLN A 154 -17.70 7.83 -11.14
N PRO A 155 -16.45 7.62 -10.70
CA PRO A 155 -15.82 8.49 -9.71
C PRO A 155 -15.54 9.89 -10.30
N LYS A 156 -15.64 10.92 -9.45
CA LYS A 156 -15.30 12.31 -9.78
C LYS A 156 -13.89 12.64 -9.30
N LEU A 157 -13.04 13.14 -10.19
CA LEU A 157 -11.74 13.69 -9.80
C LEU A 157 -11.97 14.98 -9.00
N ILE A 158 -11.52 15.00 -7.75
CA ILE A 158 -11.71 16.13 -6.84
C ILE A 158 -10.45 17.01 -6.78
N THR A 159 -9.29 16.37 -6.63
CA THR A 159 -8.03 17.10 -6.51
C THR A 159 -6.85 16.19 -6.87
N ASN A 160 -5.67 16.78 -6.92
CA ASN A 160 -4.42 16.06 -7.07
C ASN A 160 -3.40 16.50 -6.01
N LEU A 161 -2.40 15.67 -5.81
CA LEU A 161 -1.26 15.92 -4.94
C LEU A 161 0.01 15.51 -5.69
N ALA A 162 0.96 16.41 -5.82
CA ALA A 162 2.31 16.10 -6.28
C ALA A 162 3.20 15.76 -5.08
N ARG A 163 3.99 14.71 -5.20
CA ARG A 163 5.02 14.32 -4.23
C ARG A 163 6.37 14.35 -4.92
N LEU A 164 7.29 15.06 -4.33
CA LEU A 164 8.63 15.26 -4.87
C LEU A 164 9.67 14.47 -4.07
N SER A 165 10.65 13.88 -4.73
CA SER A 165 11.73 13.14 -4.05
C SER A 165 12.99 13.07 -4.90
N ARG A 166 14.13 12.99 -4.23
CA ARG A 166 15.43 12.62 -4.83
C ARG A 166 15.80 11.17 -4.59
N GLY A 167 15.22 10.56 -3.55
CA GLY A 167 15.49 9.17 -3.19
C GLY A 167 14.92 8.17 -4.22
N ASP A 168 15.26 6.91 -4.02
CA ASP A 168 14.71 5.81 -4.84
C ASP A 168 13.23 5.60 -4.60
N MET A 169 12.76 5.95 -3.41
CA MET A 169 11.34 5.96 -3.07
C MET A 169 10.82 7.38 -2.93
N ILE A 170 9.57 7.59 -3.38
CA ILE A 170 8.88 8.86 -3.23
C ILE A 170 8.17 8.89 -1.89
N GLY A 171 8.63 9.79 -1.01
CA GLY A 171 8.06 9.99 0.32
C GLY A 171 8.89 10.93 1.18
N VAL A 172 8.24 11.65 2.09
CA VAL A 172 8.88 12.66 2.96
C VAL A 172 10.06 12.09 3.75
N LYS A 173 9.94 10.86 4.26
CA LYS A 173 11.02 10.21 5.02
C LYS A 173 12.31 9.95 4.21
N TYR A 174 12.22 9.99 2.87
CA TYR A 174 13.37 9.81 1.97
C TYR A 174 13.98 11.14 1.49
N ASN A 175 13.41 12.26 1.93
CA ASN A 175 13.89 13.62 1.69
C ASN A 175 14.58 14.20 2.93
N LYS A 176 15.38 13.40 3.61
CA LYS A 176 16.17 13.86 4.77
C LYS A 176 17.09 15.01 4.35
N ASP A 177 17.31 15.94 5.27
CA ASP A 177 18.20 17.09 5.11
C ASP A 177 17.81 18.05 3.98
N LYS A 178 16.52 18.10 3.65
CA LYS A 178 15.96 19.05 2.68
C LYS A 178 15.37 20.27 3.39
N THR A 179 15.58 21.44 2.79
CA THR A 179 14.99 22.70 3.26
C THR A 179 13.59 22.93 2.73
N TRP A 180 13.10 22.04 1.88
CA TRP A 180 11.76 22.06 1.28
C TRP A 180 11.07 20.71 1.47
N VAL A 181 9.75 20.73 1.50
CA VAL A 181 8.87 19.55 1.59
C VAL A 181 8.10 19.44 0.27
N GLY A 182 8.13 18.25 -0.31
CA GLY A 182 7.42 17.96 -1.54
C GLY A 182 6.63 16.66 -1.47
#